data_00a88c2c1d261e7df5830275251bf2a2
#
_entry.id   00a88c2c1d261e7df5830275251bf2a2
#
_cell.length_a   1.000
_cell.length_b   1.000
_cell.length_c   1.000
_cell.angle_alpha   90.00
_cell.angle_beta   90.00
_cell.angle_gamma   90.00
#
_symmetry.space_group_name_H-M   'P 1'
#
loop_
_entity.id
_entity.type
_entity.pdbx_description
1 polymer ?
#
loop_
_entity_poly.entity_id
_entity_poly.type
_entity_poly.pdbx_seq_one_letter_code
_entity_poly.pdbx_strand_id
1 'polypeptide(L)'
;DPVAVEGKKLTLTAKDKTDANTWVASFTNIPQYEAGKEITYSIKEVDVPAGYEASVTGQVVTNTHNPDTVILSGTKVWKDNNNQDGKRTTSVKVQILKNDKEVVQEIEVSEKTGWKFESKKLPKYENGQEIKYTVKEVAVASYETTITPEKDGKYTITNEHTPEKITVKGKKIWDDANNKDGIRPDSITVALLANGKETGKTVTVTKATALSDNEWAFEFTDLDRYANGKPIEYTVKEVGTVNGYTAKEDGMNVTNIHTPEKPTPGKPNEPGKLGPKPQLPNTGEKASNAAVVAGLALIAVTGGLYFVSRKNK
;
A
#
# COMPACT_ATOMS: atom_id res chain seq x y z
N ASP A 1 14.22 -17.75 72.57
CA ASP A 1 13.66 -16.67 71.74
C ASP A 1 13.91 -15.33 72.38
N PRO A 2 14.24 -14.26 71.65
CA PRO A 2 14.38 -12.91 72.18
C PRO A 2 13.07 -12.46 72.85
N VAL A 3 13.15 -11.93 74.04
CA VAL A 3 12.01 -11.37 74.77
C VAL A 3 11.97 -9.85 74.61
N ALA A 4 10.81 -9.29 74.31
CA ALA A 4 10.67 -7.85 74.20
C ALA A 4 11.02 -7.15 75.51
N VAL A 5 11.86 -6.13 75.47
CA VAL A 5 12.19 -5.32 76.66
C VAL A 5 11.01 -4.39 76.94
N GLU A 6 10.32 -4.61 78.07
CA GLU A 6 9.14 -3.88 78.44
C GLU A 6 9.37 -2.37 78.44
N GLY A 7 8.42 -1.62 77.86
CA GLY A 7 8.49 -0.15 77.79
C GLY A 7 9.57 0.42 76.85
N LYS A 8 10.31 -0.40 76.11
CA LYS A 8 11.36 0.06 75.15
C LYS A 8 10.89 -0.03 73.71
N LYS A 9 9.99 0.91 73.30
CA LYS A 9 9.55 1.11 71.91
C LYS A 9 9.93 2.53 71.47
N LEU A 10 10.49 2.68 70.29
CA LEU A 10 10.76 3.95 69.67
C LEU A 10 9.88 4.11 68.41
N THR A 11 9.36 5.30 68.24
CA THR A 11 8.67 5.66 66.99
C THR A 11 9.54 6.63 66.23
N LEU A 12 9.98 6.22 65.03
CA LEU A 12 10.75 7.04 64.09
C LEU A 12 9.79 7.95 63.32
N THR A 13 10.10 9.22 63.22
CA THR A 13 9.29 10.25 62.56
C THR A 13 10.19 11.08 61.61
N ALA A 14 9.58 11.98 60.86
CA ALA A 14 10.34 12.90 59.98
C ALA A 14 11.40 13.71 60.69
N LYS A 15 11.35 13.86 62.03
CA LYS A 15 12.35 14.56 62.83
C LYS A 15 13.62 13.76 63.05
N ASP A 16 13.54 12.46 62.93
CA ASP A 16 14.61 11.49 63.11
C ASP A 16 15.38 11.23 61.80
N LYS A 17 14.95 11.90 60.74
CA LYS A 17 15.49 11.78 59.39
C LYS A 17 16.85 12.43 59.28
N THR A 18 17.88 11.71 58.85
CA THR A 18 19.24 12.18 58.61
C THR A 18 19.55 12.43 57.14
N ASP A 19 18.90 11.66 56.24
CA ASP A 19 18.96 11.85 54.79
C ASP A 19 17.66 11.40 54.13
N ALA A 20 17.62 11.34 52.78
CA ALA A 20 16.40 11.03 52.02
C ALA A 20 15.75 9.70 52.45
N ASN A 21 16.54 8.71 52.85
CA ASN A 21 16.12 7.35 53.08
C ASN A 21 16.51 6.76 54.45
N THR A 22 17.06 7.56 55.34
CA THR A 22 17.61 7.10 56.61
C THR A 22 17.05 7.89 57.78
N TRP A 23 16.55 7.18 58.78
CA TRP A 23 16.12 7.69 60.08
C TRP A 23 16.95 7.07 61.15
N VAL A 24 17.37 7.82 62.16
CA VAL A 24 18.25 7.36 63.26
C VAL A 24 17.60 7.68 64.61
N ALA A 25 17.57 6.69 65.47
CA ALA A 25 17.16 6.84 66.87
C ALA A 25 17.99 5.96 67.78
N SER A 26 18.02 6.26 69.06
CA SER A 26 18.80 5.50 70.05
C SER A 26 17.93 5.11 71.24
N PHE A 27 18.04 3.86 71.61
CA PHE A 27 17.53 3.41 72.92
C PHE A 27 18.52 3.85 74.01
N THR A 28 18.00 4.49 75.04
CA THR A 28 18.80 4.95 76.17
C THR A 28 18.39 4.25 77.47
N ASN A 29 19.29 4.23 78.46
CA ASN A 29 19.04 3.66 79.77
C ASN A 29 18.58 2.18 79.69
N ILE A 30 19.32 1.38 78.92
CA ILE A 30 19.13 -0.07 78.88
C ILE A 30 20.29 -0.73 79.65
N PRO A 31 20.03 -1.75 80.52
CA PRO A 31 21.08 -2.45 81.28
C PRO A 31 22.08 -3.15 80.35
N GLN A 32 23.37 -3.07 80.66
CA GLN A 32 24.38 -3.84 79.93
C GLN A 32 24.49 -5.26 80.45
N TYR A 33 24.22 -5.44 81.73
CA TYR A 33 24.37 -6.75 82.40
C TYR A 33 23.09 -7.09 83.21
N GLU A 34 22.76 -8.38 83.28
CA GLU A 34 21.79 -8.98 84.15
C GLU A 34 22.38 -10.21 84.82
N ALA A 35 22.30 -10.22 86.14
CA ALA A 35 22.88 -11.29 86.97
C ALA A 35 24.35 -11.62 86.61
N GLY A 36 25.15 -10.60 86.31
CA GLY A 36 26.57 -10.72 85.95
C GLY A 36 26.87 -11.19 84.53
N LYS A 37 25.86 -11.38 83.68
CA LYS A 37 26.00 -11.71 82.26
C LYS A 37 25.68 -10.55 81.36
N GLU A 38 26.46 -10.37 80.30
CA GLU A 38 26.22 -9.35 79.32
C GLU A 38 24.93 -9.65 78.54
N ILE A 39 24.08 -8.62 78.32
CA ILE A 39 22.82 -8.70 77.58
C ILE A 39 23.10 -8.36 76.11
N THR A 40 22.77 -9.26 75.21
CA THR A 40 22.77 -9.04 73.77
C THR A 40 21.39 -8.50 73.34
N TYR A 41 21.37 -7.28 72.82
CA TYR A 41 20.15 -6.63 72.31
C TYR A 41 20.00 -6.82 70.81
N SER A 42 18.81 -7.09 70.35
CA SER A 42 18.40 -7.06 68.95
C SER A 42 17.22 -6.09 68.80
N ILE A 43 16.99 -5.60 67.63
CA ILE A 43 15.84 -4.76 67.27
C ILE A 43 14.90 -5.50 66.35
N LYS A 44 13.65 -5.13 66.40
CA LYS A 44 12.60 -5.62 65.51
C LYS A 44 11.67 -4.47 65.18
N GLU A 45 11.33 -4.29 63.94
CA GLU A 45 10.26 -3.39 63.57
C GLU A 45 8.90 -4.02 63.89
N VAL A 46 8.04 -3.24 64.49
CA VAL A 46 6.62 -3.59 64.71
C VAL A 46 5.79 -2.64 63.84
N ASP A 47 4.66 -3.13 63.32
CA ASP A 47 3.79 -2.33 62.46
C ASP A 47 4.47 -1.90 61.14
N VAL A 48 5.08 -2.85 60.44
CA VAL A 48 5.68 -2.59 59.10
C VAL A 48 4.68 -1.92 58.18
N PRO A 49 5.04 -0.77 57.55
CA PRO A 49 4.13 -0.06 56.66
C PRO A 49 3.60 -0.93 55.50
N ALA A 50 2.34 -0.77 55.15
CA ALA A 50 1.74 -1.54 54.07
C ALA A 50 2.54 -1.36 52.73
N GLY A 51 2.79 -2.45 52.04
CA GLY A 51 3.55 -2.49 50.80
C GLY A 51 5.08 -2.57 50.99
N TYR A 52 5.57 -2.59 52.24
CA TYR A 52 6.98 -2.79 52.54
C TYR A 52 7.25 -4.14 53.19
N GLU A 53 8.43 -4.67 52.90
CA GLU A 53 9.01 -5.84 53.58
C GLU A 53 10.17 -5.34 54.47
N ALA A 54 10.10 -5.67 55.76
CA ALA A 54 11.16 -5.30 56.72
C ALA A 54 12.21 -6.41 56.80
N SER A 55 13.47 -6.00 56.81
CA SER A 55 14.60 -6.88 57.15
C SER A 55 15.46 -6.22 58.21
N VAL A 56 16.10 -7.02 59.06
CA VAL A 56 16.97 -6.55 60.12
C VAL A 56 18.35 -7.16 59.99
N THR A 57 19.38 -6.29 59.97
CA THR A 57 20.78 -6.75 59.97
C THR A 57 21.53 -5.95 61.05
N GLY A 58 21.91 -6.61 62.14
CA GLY A 58 22.46 -5.93 63.30
C GLY A 58 21.47 -4.98 63.94
N GLN A 59 21.77 -3.68 63.94
CA GLN A 59 20.89 -2.63 64.45
C GLN A 59 20.31 -1.74 63.32
N VAL A 60 20.26 -2.26 62.09
CA VAL A 60 19.66 -1.60 60.94
C VAL A 60 18.40 -2.33 60.54
N VAL A 61 17.29 -1.63 60.51
CA VAL A 61 16.03 -2.07 59.91
C VAL A 61 15.95 -1.47 58.50
N THR A 62 15.70 -2.31 57.52
CA THR A 62 15.53 -1.89 56.13
C THR A 62 14.11 -2.28 55.64
N ASN A 63 13.37 -1.25 55.22
CA ASN A 63 12.05 -1.44 54.58
C ASN A 63 12.23 -1.38 53.05
N THR A 64 11.92 -2.46 52.38
CA THR A 64 11.99 -2.57 50.93
C THR A 64 10.60 -2.57 50.34
N HIS A 65 10.38 -1.70 49.38
CA HIS A 65 9.16 -1.67 48.56
C HIS A 65 9.48 -1.96 47.11
N ASN A 66 8.78 -2.91 46.50
CA ASN A 66 8.84 -3.17 45.06
C ASN A 66 7.73 -2.38 44.37
N PRO A 67 8.05 -1.31 43.65
CA PRO A 67 7.03 -0.51 42.98
C PRO A 67 6.22 -1.31 41.97
N ASP A 68 4.92 -1.05 41.91
CA ASP A 68 4.03 -1.62 40.89
C ASP A 68 4.50 -1.21 39.50
N THR A 69 4.37 -2.14 38.57
CA THR A 69 4.70 -1.92 37.15
C THR A 69 3.52 -2.27 36.24
N VAL A 70 3.54 -1.67 35.06
CA VAL A 70 2.62 -1.97 33.97
C VAL A 70 3.38 -2.43 32.73
N ILE A 71 2.74 -3.25 31.90
CA ILE A 71 3.23 -3.70 30.61
C ILE A 71 2.15 -3.37 29.58
N LEU A 72 2.55 -2.73 28.49
CA LEU A 72 1.68 -2.53 27.32
C LEU A 72 2.08 -3.51 26.24
N SER A 73 1.09 -4.11 25.60
CA SER A 73 1.32 -5.06 24.52
C SER A 73 0.29 -4.88 23.40
N GLY A 74 0.54 -5.48 22.26
CA GLY A 74 -0.45 -5.41 21.20
C GLY A 74 -0.05 -6.13 19.93
N THR A 75 -0.94 -6.01 18.94
CA THR A 75 -0.82 -6.63 17.63
C THR A 75 -0.91 -5.57 16.55
N LYS A 76 -0.06 -5.67 15.54
CA LYS A 76 -0.12 -4.90 14.30
C LYS A 76 -0.94 -5.66 13.26
N VAL A 77 -1.89 -4.97 12.67
CA VAL A 77 -2.76 -5.49 11.61
C VAL A 77 -2.61 -4.65 10.36
N TRP A 78 -2.58 -5.30 9.19
CA TRP A 78 -2.55 -4.66 7.88
C TRP A 78 -3.87 -4.93 7.15
N LYS A 79 -4.48 -3.89 6.61
CA LYS A 79 -5.66 -3.94 5.73
C LYS A 79 -5.27 -3.30 4.40
N ASP A 80 -4.76 -4.07 3.47
CA ASP A 80 -4.16 -3.59 2.22
C ASP A 80 -4.25 -4.62 1.08
N ASN A 81 -5.30 -5.44 1.07
CA ASN A 81 -5.48 -6.53 0.13
C ASN A 81 -4.23 -7.41 0.00
N ASN A 82 -3.67 -7.82 1.14
CA ASN A 82 -2.47 -8.64 1.19
C ASN A 82 -1.26 -7.98 0.49
N ASN A 83 -1.08 -6.67 0.75
CA ASN A 83 0.00 -5.88 0.18
C ASN A 83 -0.05 -5.80 -1.36
N GLN A 84 -1.28 -5.68 -1.92
CA GLN A 84 -1.52 -5.66 -3.36
C GLN A 84 -0.65 -4.63 -4.09
N ASP A 85 -0.52 -3.43 -3.54
CA ASP A 85 0.24 -2.31 -4.14
C ASP A 85 1.72 -2.32 -3.77
N GLY A 86 2.17 -3.26 -2.93
CA GLY A 86 3.57 -3.36 -2.49
C GLY A 86 4.02 -2.21 -1.58
N LYS A 87 3.10 -1.54 -0.89
CA LYS A 87 3.40 -0.38 -0.03
C LYS A 87 3.75 -0.76 1.40
N ARG A 88 3.46 -2.00 1.82
CA ARG A 88 3.74 -2.46 3.19
C ARG A 88 5.23 -2.43 3.47
N THR A 89 5.60 -1.83 4.61
CA THR A 89 6.99 -1.82 5.09
C THR A 89 7.34 -3.16 5.75
N THR A 90 8.63 -3.46 5.83
CA THR A 90 9.13 -4.69 6.49
C THR A 90 9.02 -4.63 8.01
N SER A 91 8.97 -3.43 8.57
CA SER A 91 8.76 -3.18 9.99
C SER A 91 8.08 -1.82 10.22
N VAL A 92 7.51 -1.65 11.39
CA VAL A 92 6.98 -0.38 11.91
C VAL A 92 7.58 -0.10 13.27
N LYS A 93 7.56 1.17 13.70
CA LYS A 93 8.01 1.61 15.01
C LYS A 93 6.82 1.98 15.87
N VAL A 94 6.67 1.29 17.00
CA VAL A 94 5.65 1.55 18.02
C VAL A 94 6.30 2.28 19.17
N GLN A 95 5.74 3.42 19.55
CA GLN A 95 6.21 4.26 20.65
C GLN A 95 5.27 4.15 21.84
N ILE A 96 5.83 3.96 23.03
CA ILE A 96 5.12 4.06 24.28
C ILE A 96 5.33 5.48 24.83
N LEU A 97 4.24 6.18 25.06
CA LEU A 97 4.27 7.55 25.56
C LEU A 97 3.82 7.59 27.02
N LYS A 98 4.53 8.39 27.83
CA LYS A 98 4.15 8.78 29.17
C LYS A 98 3.38 10.09 29.11
N ASN A 99 2.18 10.10 29.67
CA ASN A 99 1.30 11.27 29.73
C ASN A 99 1.04 11.93 28.37
N ASP A 100 0.94 11.11 27.30
CA ASP A 100 0.70 11.50 25.90
C ASP A 100 1.80 12.42 25.29
N LYS A 101 2.95 12.57 25.93
CA LYS A 101 3.99 13.54 25.55
C LYS A 101 5.37 12.93 25.38
N GLU A 102 5.85 12.25 26.39
CA GLU A 102 7.22 11.74 26.45
C GLU A 102 7.29 10.33 25.88
N VAL A 103 8.13 10.09 24.89
CA VAL A 103 8.41 8.74 24.38
C VAL A 103 9.38 8.05 25.33
N VAL A 104 8.88 7.09 26.10
CA VAL A 104 9.69 6.33 27.09
C VAL A 104 10.25 5.04 26.51
N GLN A 105 9.68 4.55 25.41
CA GLN A 105 10.18 3.38 24.71
C GLN A 105 9.76 3.41 23.24
N GLU A 106 10.66 2.94 22.35
CA GLU A 106 10.37 2.65 20.95
C GLU A 106 10.62 1.16 20.70
N ILE A 107 9.69 0.50 20.01
CA ILE A 107 9.70 -0.95 19.75
C ILE A 107 9.54 -1.16 18.25
N GLU A 108 10.47 -1.89 17.64
CA GLU A 108 10.34 -2.32 16.25
C GLU A 108 9.47 -3.56 16.16
N VAL A 109 8.45 -3.51 15.29
CA VAL A 109 7.46 -4.56 15.08
C VAL A 109 7.52 -5.00 13.63
N SER A 110 7.67 -6.29 13.39
CA SER A 110 7.89 -6.86 12.06
C SER A 110 7.33 -8.28 11.97
N GLU A 111 7.45 -8.90 10.81
CA GLU A 111 7.12 -10.31 10.63
C GLU A 111 7.91 -11.22 11.58
N LYS A 112 9.17 -10.88 11.88
CA LYS A 112 10.02 -11.64 12.84
C LYS A 112 9.44 -11.64 14.25
N THR A 113 8.72 -10.60 14.64
CA THR A 113 8.01 -10.53 15.94
C THR A 113 6.59 -11.09 15.85
N GLY A 114 6.17 -11.64 14.70
CA GLY A 114 4.80 -12.05 14.44
C GLY A 114 3.83 -10.86 14.46
N TRP A 115 4.31 -9.67 14.14
CA TRP A 115 3.54 -8.41 14.19
C TRP A 115 2.99 -8.11 15.59
N LYS A 116 3.74 -8.47 16.64
CA LYS A 116 3.39 -8.24 18.04
C LYS A 116 4.45 -7.40 18.72
N PHE A 117 4.03 -6.64 19.72
CA PHE A 117 4.92 -5.87 20.59
C PHE A 117 4.56 -6.06 22.05
N GLU A 118 5.55 -5.88 22.91
CA GLU A 118 5.41 -5.82 24.36
C GLU A 118 6.43 -4.82 24.89
N SER A 119 5.99 -3.94 25.80
CA SER A 119 6.87 -3.00 26.47
C SER A 119 7.72 -3.70 27.55
N LYS A 120 8.79 -3.06 27.95
CA LYS A 120 9.44 -3.35 29.24
C LYS A 120 8.44 -3.08 30.37
N LYS A 121 8.75 -3.60 31.58
CA LYS A 121 8.06 -3.18 32.79
C LYS A 121 8.26 -1.69 32.99
N LEU A 122 7.17 -0.94 33.06
CA LEU A 122 7.13 0.51 33.27
C LEU A 122 6.61 0.81 34.66
N PRO A 123 7.13 1.82 35.38
CA PRO A 123 6.60 2.22 36.67
C PRO A 123 5.12 2.58 36.56
N LYS A 124 4.29 2.05 37.48
CA LYS A 124 2.86 2.40 37.50
C LYS A 124 2.61 3.79 38.08
N TYR A 125 3.44 4.19 39.04
CA TYR A 125 3.32 5.47 39.74
C TYR A 125 4.59 6.29 39.66
N GLU A 126 4.44 7.61 39.74
CA GLU A 126 5.51 8.58 39.93
C GLU A 126 5.05 9.61 40.99
N ASN A 127 5.85 9.78 42.04
CA ASN A 127 5.50 10.69 43.17
C ASN A 127 4.09 10.45 43.74
N GLY A 128 3.67 9.20 43.83
CA GLY A 128 2.35 8.80 44.32
C GLY A 128 1.19 8.99 43.34
N GLN A 129 1.43 9.48 42.13
CA GLN A 129 0.43 9.64 41.08
C GLN A 129 0.56 8.54 40.04
N GLU A 130 -0.57 7.99 39.57
CA GLU A 130 -0.59 6.99 38.52
C GLU A 130 -0.18 7.62 37.18
N ILE A 131 0.73 6.95 36.47
CA ILE A 131 1.23 7.38 35.18
C ILE A 131 0.30 6.85 34.08
N LYS A 132 -0.19 7.74 33.22
CA LYS A 132 -0.91 7.37 32.02
C LYS A 132 0.07 6.98 30.91
N TYR A 133 -0.02 5.74 30.44
CA TYR A 133 0.73 5.31 29.25
C TYR A 133 -0.20 5.14 28.06
N THR A 134 0.30 5.54 26.89
CA THR A 134 -0.40 5.38 25.60
C THR A 134 0.54 4.84 24.52
N VAL A 135 -0.04 4.31 23.46
CA VAL A 135 0.67 3.73 22.32
C VAL A 135 0.50 4.64 21.12
N LYS A 136 1.56 4.85 20.36
CA LYS A 136 1.56 5.55 19.08
C LYS A 136 2.39 4.78 18.06
N GLU A 137 1.99 4.76 16.80
CA GLU A 137 2.83 4.29 15.70
C GLU A 137 3.49 5.47 15.00
N VAL A 138 4.74 5.33 14.61
CA VAL A 138 5.39 6.26 13.68
C VAL A 138 4.73 6.10 12.32
N ALA A 139 4.27 7.20 11.74
CA ALA A 139 3.48 7.19 10.52
C ALA A 139 4.13 6.36 9.39
N VAL A 140 3.35 5.49 8.77
CA VAL A 140 3.74 4.69 7.60
C VAL A 140 3.14 5.35 6.37
N ALA A 141 4.00 5.68 5.39
CA ALA A 141 3.56 6.34 4.16
C ALA A 141 2.49 5.51 3.43
N SER A 142 1.48 6.17 2.89
CA SER A 142 0.34 5.57 2.17
C SER A 142 -0.62 4.74 3.02
N TYR A 143 -0.51 4.79 4.35
CA TYR A 143 -1.43 4.12 5.27
C TYR A 143 -2.09 5.10 6.23
N GLU A 144 -3.34 4.82 6.55
CA GLU A 144 -4.04 5.42 7.68
C GLU A 144 -3.92 4.49 8.89
N THR A 145 -3.45 5.03 10.02
CA THR A 145 -3.24 4.26 11.25
C THR A 145 -4.40 4.48 12.23
N THR A 146 -5.01 3.40 12.67
CA THR A 146 -5.97 3.40 13.78
C THR A 146 -5.41 2.57 14.93
N ILE A 147 -5.44 3.14 16.15
CA ILE A 147 -4.99 2.47 17.37
C ILE A 147 -6.21 2.27 18.27
N THR A 148 -6.54 1.02 18.52
CA THR A 148 -7.69 0.63 19.36
C THR A 148 -7.16 0.09 20.70
N PRO A 149 -7.41 0.77 21.82
CA PRO A 149 -7.12 0.21 23.14
C PRO A 149 -8.07 -0.93 23.47
N GLU A 150 -7.53 -1.95 24.10
CA GLU A 150 -8.26 -3.11 24.61
C GLU A 150 -8.12 -3.17 26.13
N LYS A 151 -8.63 -4.21 26.74
CA LYS A 151 -8.47 -4.44 28.19
C LYS A 151 -7.03 -4.79 28.54
N ASP A 152 -6.64 -4.53 29.78
CA ASP A 152 -5.38 -4.97 30.37
C ASP A 152 -4.12 -4.48 29.65
N GLY A 153 -4.12 -3.22 29.20
CA GLY A 153 -2.96 -2.60 28.54
C GLY A 153 -2.65 -3.17 27.16
N LYS A 154 -3.60 -3.82 26.51
CA LYS A 154 -3.47 -4.34 25.16
C LYS A 154 -3.96 -3.35 24.11
N TYR A 155 -3.41 -3.45 22.91
CA TYR A 155 -3.72 -2.56 21.78
C TYR A 155 -3.75 -3.34 20.48
N THR A 156 -4.64 -2.92 19.57
CA THR A 156 -4.58 -3.29 18.16
C THR A 156 -4.22 -2.06 17.34
N ILE A 157 -3.14 -2.13 16.59
CA ILE A 157 -2.70 -1.09 15.65
C ILE A 157 -3.03 -1.56 14.23
N THR A 158 -3.95 -0.88 13.57
CA THR A 158 -4.38 -1.20 12.21
C THR A 158 -3.86 -0.14 11.25
N ASN A 159 -3.13 -0.57 10.22
CA ASN A 159 -2.80 0.26 9.06
C ASN A 159 -3.67 -0.16 7.88
N GLU A 160 -4.40 0.81 7.33
CA GLU A 160 -5.28 0.60 6.19
C GLU A 160 -4.78 1.36 4.97
N HIS A 161 -4.74 0.67 3.83
CA HIS A 161 -4.41 1.23 2.53
C HIS A 161 -5.42 0.72 1.50
N THR A 162 -6.07 1.65 0.80
CA THR A 162 -6.95 1.31 -0.32
C THR A 162 -6.12 1.16 -1.58
N PRO A 163 -6.12 -0.02 -2.24
CA PRO A 163 -5.36 -0.22 -3.47
C PRO A 163 -5.73 0.74 -4.58
N GLU A 164 -4.72 1.17 -5.33
CA GLU A 164 -4.87 2.11 -6.43
C GLU A 164 -5.65 1.50 -7.59
N LYS A 165 -6.61 2.25 -8.14
CA LYS A 165 -7.39 1.89 -9.31
C LYS A 165 -7.05 2.78 -10.49
N ILE A 166 -7.16 2.21 -11.70
CA ILE A 166 -6.93 2.93 -12.95
C ILE A 166 -8.05 2.67 -13.96
N THR A 167 -8.13 3.57 -14.94
CA THR A 167 -8.90 3.40 -16.17
C THR A 167 -7.92 3.26 -17.32
N VAL A 168 -8.09 2.25 -18.15
CA VAL A 168 -7.34 2.10 -19.39
C VAL A 168 -8.24 2.37 -20.59
N LYS A 169 -7.73 3.10 -21.57
CA LYS A 169 -8.46 3.51 -22.78
C LYS A 169 -7.83 2.88 -23.99
N GLY A 170 -8.68 2.50 -24.94
CA GLY A 170 -8.27 1.89 -26.20
C GLY A 170 -9.07 2.40 -27.39
N LYS A 171 -8.63 1.99 -28.57
CA LYS A 171 -9.27 2.30 -29.83
C LYS A 171 -9.54 1.04 -30.65
N LYS A 172 -10.70 0.98 -31.24
CA LYS A 172 -11.00 0.14 -32.37
C LYS A 172 -10.73 0.92 -33.63
N ILE A 173 -9.88 0.40 -34.51
CA ILE A 173 -9.47 1.02 -35.76
C ILE A 173 -9.95 0.14 -36.91
N TRP A 174 -10.52 0.78 -37.94
CA TRP A 174 -10.94 0.15 -39.17
C TRP A 174 -10.01 0.57 -40.30
N ASP A 175 -9.28 -0.39 -40.87
CA ASP A 175 -8.44 -0.22 -42.06
C ASP A 175 -9.12 -0.94 -43.24
N ASP A 176 -10.13 -0.28 -43.85
CA ASP A 176 -11.03 -0.85 -44.80
C ASP A 176 -11.47 0.13 -45.92
N ALA A 177 -10.61 1.12 -46.21
CA ALA A 177 -10.89 2.14 -47.21
C ALA A 177 -12.23 2.89 -46.96
N ASN A 178 -12.51 3.29 -45.70
CA ASN A 178 -13.74 3.95 -45.24
C ASN A 178 -14.97 3.10 -45.46
N ASN A 179 -14.94 1.82 -45.11
CA ASN A 179 -16.02 0.88 -45.28
C ASN A 179 -16.52 0.78 -46.75
N LYS A 180 -15.58 0.77 -47.68
CA LYS A 180 -15.89 0.80 -49.12
C LYS A 180 -16.83 -0.31 -49.57
N ASP A 181 -16.66 -1.51 -49.01
CA ASP A 181 -17.47 -2.69 -49.40
C ASP A 181 -18.72 -2.84 -48.51
N GLY A 182 -18.94 -1.92 -47.54
CA GLY A 182 -20.14 -1.89 -46.70
C GLY A 182 -20.30 -3.06 -45.73
N ILE A 183 -19.22 -3.77 -45.42
CA ILE A 183 -19.26 -5.00 -44.61
C ILE A 183 -18.90 -4.79 -43.13
N ARG A 184 -18.61 -3.55 -42.73
CA ARG A 184 -18.29 -3.23 -41.36
C ARG A 184 -19.49 -3.51 -40.45
N PRO A 185 -19.34 -4.31 -39.38
CA PRO A 185 -20.43 -4.58 -38.44
C PRO A 185 -20.78 -3.36 -37.60
N ASP A 186 -21.97 -3.36 -37.02
CA ASP A 186 -22.45 -2.30 -36.12
C ASP A 186 -21.71 -2.28 -34.79
N SER A 187 -21.16 -3.42 -34.36
CA SER A 187 -20.41 -3.54 -33.10
C SER A 187 -19.39 -4.68 -33.17
N ILE A 188 -18.40 -4.57 -32.29
CA ILE A 188 -17.47 -5.65 -31.94
C ILE A 188 -17.41 -5.79 -30.42
N THR A 189 -16.90 -6.90 -29.93
CA THR A 189 -16.62 -7.12 -28.51
C THR A 189 -15.12 -7.21 -28.31
N VAL A 190 -14.63 -6.50 -27.31
CA VAL A 190 -13.22 -6.47 -26.90
C VAL A 190 -13.10 -7.06 -25.50
N ALA A 191 -12.21 -8.02 -25.30
CA ALA A 191 -11.88 -8.60 -24.02
C ALA A 191 -10.60 -7.96 -23.47
N LEU A 192 -10.57 -7.74 -22.15
CA LEU A 192 -9.43 -7.22 -21.42
C LEU A 192 -8.53 -8.36 -20.91
N LEU A 193 -7.23 -8.23 -21.13
CA LEU A 193 -6.21 -9.09 -20.56
C LEU A 193 -5.38 -8.33 -19.51
N ALA A 194 -4.97 -9.03 -18.46
CA ALA A 194 -4.05 -8.55 -17.45
C ALA A 194 -2.82 -9.47 -17.44
N ASN A 195 -1.64 -8.92 -17.71
CA ASN A 195 -0.39 -9.70 -17.85
C ASN A 195 -0.55 -10.90 -18.81
N GLY A 196 -1.23 -10.68 -19.93
CA GLY A 196 -1.49 -11.68 -20.98
C GLY A 196 -2.56 -12.73 -20.65
N LYS A 197 -3.27 -12.61 -19.52
CA LYS A 197 -4.38 -13.52 -19.14
C LYS A 197 -5.72 -12.82 -19.23
N GLU A 198 -6.74 -13.51 -19.71
CA GLU A 198 -8.10 -12.98 -19.78
C GLU A 198 -8.64 -12.66 -18.37
N THR A 199 -9.22 -11.47 -18.22
CA THR A 199 -9.82 -11.02 -16.96
C THR A 199 -11.28 -11.38 -16.81
N GLY A 200 -11.93 -11.83 -17.90
CA GLY A 200 -13.37 -11.99 -18.02
C GLY A 200 -14.13 -10.67 -18.26
N LYS A 201 -13.45 -9.51 -18.19
CA LYS A 201 -14.08 -8.22 -18.51
C LYS A 201 -14.10 -8.02 -20.02
N THR A 202 -15.26 -7.60 -20.55
CA THR A 202 -15.45 -7.27 -21.95
C THR A 202 -16.17 -5.94 -22.13
N VAL A 203 -15.99 -5.32 -23.27
CA VAL A 203 -16.75 -4.13 -23.67
C VAL A 203 -17.25 -4.29 -25.11
N THR A 204 -18.50 -3.90 -25.36
CA THR A 204 -19.04 -3.80 -26.70
C THR A 204 -18.72 -2.42 -27.25
N VAL A 205 -18.04 -2.38 -28.40
CA VAL A 205 -17.59 -1.16 -29.06
C VAL A 205 -18.46 -0.92 -30.30
N THR A 206 -19.04 0.26 -30.41
CA THR A 206 -19.97 0.62 -31.49
C THR A 206 -19.62 1.98 -32.07
N LYS A 207 -20.28 2.36 -33.17
CA LYS A 207 -20.15 3.70 -33.77
C LYS A 207 -20.58 4.83 -32.81
N ALA A 208 -21.35 4.55 -31.76
CA ALA A 208 -21.75 5.57 -30.77
C ALA A 208 -20.55 6.19 -30.03
N THR A 209 -19.42 5.50 -29.95
CA THR A 209 -18.18 5.99 -29.34
C THR A 209 -17.13 6.40 -30.36
N ALA A 210 -17.55 6.73 -31.61
CA ALA A 210 -16.64 7.09 -32.67
C ALA A 210 -15.89 8.39 -32.38
N LEU A 211 -14.59 8.35 -32.57
CA LEU A 211 -13.69 9.50 -32.59
C LEU A 211 -13.55 10.06 -34.02
N SER A 212 -13.70 9.17 -35.01
CA SER A 212 -13.73 9.49 -36.45
C SER A 212 -14.53 8.38 -37.17
N ASP A 213 -14.66 8.49 -38.48
CA ASP A 213 -15.32 7.45 -39.28
C ASP A 213 -14.66 6.07 -39.12
N ASN A 214 -13.35 6.04 -38.85
CA ASN A 214 -12.57 4.81 -38.78
C ASN A 214 -12.02 4.46 -37.39
N GLU A 215 -12.28 5.28 -36.35
CA GLU A 215 -11.80 5.04 -34.99
C GLU A 215 -12.97 5.13 -34.00
N TRP A 216 -13.15 4.09 -33.21
CA TRP A 216 -14.14 4.05 -32.11
C TRP A 216 -13.41 3.87 -30.79
N ALA A 217 -13.75 4.67 -29.78
CA ALA A 217 -13.13 4.60 -28.45
C ALA A 217 -13.82 3.54 -27.59
N PHE A 218 -13.03 2.99 -26.66
CA PHE A 218 -13.54 2.21 -25.54
C PHE A 218 -12.66 2.42 -24.30
N GLU A 219 -13.18 2.06 -23.14
CA GLU A 219 -12.44 2.09 -21.90
C GLU A 219 -12.86 0.97 -20.96
N PHE A 220 -11.93 0.58 -20.09
CA PHE A 220 -12.17 -0.27 -18.93
C PHE A 220 -11.83 0.52 -17.68
N THR A 221 -12.76 0.62 -16.75
CA THR A 221 -12.64 1.37 -15.52
C THR A 221 -12.51 0.46 -14.31
N ASP A 222 -12.14 1.03 -13.15
CA ASP A 222 -12.02 0.33 -11.87
C ASP A 222 -11.12 -0.91 -11.94
N LEU A 223 -9.99 -0.76 -12.59
CA LEU A 223 -8.97 -1.79 -12.70
C LEU A 223 -7.90 -1.63 -11.64
N ASP A 224 -7.42 -2.73 -11.09
CA ASP A 224 -6.28 -2.71 -10.19
C ASP A 224 -5.03 -2.21 -10.90
N ARG A 225 -4.32 -1.25 -10.31
CA ARG A 225 -3.07 -0.76 -10.88
C ARG A 225 -1.91 -1.72 -10.66
N TYR A 226 -1.93 -2.42 -9.52
CA TYR A 226 -0.86 -3.32 -9.09
C TYR A 226 -1.38 -4.69 -8.72
N ALA A 227 -0.50 -5.69 -8.82
CA ALA A 227 -0.66 -7.02 -8.26
C ALA A 227 0.67 -7.47 -7.64
N ASN A 228 0.67 -7.85 -6.36
CA ASN A 228 1.88 -8.23 -5.62
C ASN A 228 3.01 -7.17 -5.74
N GLY A 229 2.65 -5.90 -5.65
CA GLY A 229 3.57 -4.77 -5.72
C GLY A 229 4.10 -4.44 -7.12
N LYS A 230 3.65 -5.12 -8.17
CA LYS A 230 4.07 -4.89 -9.55
C LYS A 230 2.94 -4.28 -10.37
N PRO A 231 3.21 -3.29 -11.24
CA PRO A 231 2.21 -2.77 -12.17
C PRO A 231 1.62 -3.89 -13.02
N ILE A 232 0.30 -3.86 -13.24
CA ILE A 232 -0.38 -4.77 -14.14
C ILE A 232 -0.31 -4.19 -15.56
N GLU A 233 0.17 -4.98 -16.50
CA GLU A 233 0.13 -4.65 -17.93
C GLU A 233 -1.23 -5.09 -18.49
N TYR A 234 -2.01 -4.11 -18.95
CA TYR A 234 -3.30 -4.35 -19.58
C TYR A 234 -3.17 -4.32 -21.10
N THR A 235 -3.74 -5.31 -21.75
CA THR A 235 -3.86 -5.42 -23.20
C THR A 235 -5.27 -5.87 -23.56
N VAL A 236 -5.62 -5.82 -24.84
CA VAL A 236 -6.94 -6.24 -25.32
C VAL A 236 -6.85 -7.26 -26.43
N LYS A 237 -7.96 -7.99 -26.61
CA LYS A 237 -8.16 -8.94 -27.68
C LYS A 237 -9.58 -8.79 -28.23
N GLU A 238 -9.75 -8.86 -29.54
CA GLU A 238 -11.07 -8.97 -30.14
C GLU A 238 -11.69 -10.33 -29.85
N VAL A 239 -12.95 -10.35 -29.45
CA VAL A 239 -13.70 -11.58 -29.19
C VAL A 239 -14.39 -12.05 -30.47
N GLY A 240 -14.06 -13.27 -30.91
CA GLY A 240 -14.57 -13.82 -32.15
C GLY A 240 -13.84 -13.31 -33.39
N THR A 241 -14.46 -13.50 -34.55
CA THR A 241 -13.94 -13.06 -35.85
C THR A 241 -14.96 -12.18 -36.54
N VAL A 242 -14.52 -11.06 -37.11
CA VAL A 242 -15.34 -10.22 -37.99
C VAL A 242 -15.21 -10.73 -39.42
N ASN A 243 -16.30 -11.11 -40.03
CA ASN A 243 -16.28 -11.68 -41.38
C ASN A 243 -15.69 -10.70 -42.40
N GLY A 244 -14.74 -11.16 -43.21
CA GLY A 244 -14.06 -10.34 -44.20
C GLY A 244 -12.90 -9.47 -43.63
N TYR A 245 -12.61 -9.54 -42.33
CA TYR A 245 -11.53 -8.80 -41.69
C TYR A 245 -10.49 -9.73 -41.06
N THR A 246 -9.25 -9.19 -40.96
CA THR A 246 -8.19 -9.76 -40.14
C THR A 246 -7.94 -8.82 -38.99
N ALA A 247 -8.07 -9.31 -37.75
CA ALA A 247 -7.79 -8.51 -36.54
C ALA A 247 -6.30 -8.49 -36.24
N LYS A 248 -5.81 -7.33 -35.80
CA LYS A 248 -4.48 -7.10 -35.23
C LYS A 248 -4.63 -6.36 -33.91
N GLU A 249 -4.12 -6.93 -32.84
CA GLU A 249 -4.06 -6.30 -31.51
C GLU A 249 -2.69 -5.71 -31.28
N ASP A 250 -2.64 -4.50 -30.71
CA ASP A 250 -1.43 -3.80 -30.31
C ASP A 250 -1.71 -3.01 -29.02
N GLY A 251 -1.27 -3.57 -27.87
CA GLY A 251 -1.54 -3.02 -26.55
C GLY A 251 -3.03 -2.89 -26.29
N MET A 252 -3.53 -1.65 -26.21
CA MET A 252 -4.94 -1.31 -26.02
C MET A 252 -5.68 -1.00 -27.32
N ASN A 253 -5.10 -1.27 -28.50
CA ASN A 253 -5.72 -1.00 -29.78
C ASN A 253 -6.05 -2.31 -30.52
N VAL A 254 -7.20 -2.29 -31.19
CA VAL A 254 -7.63 -3.37 -32.07
C VAL A 254 -7.85 -2.80 -33.47
N THR A 255 -7.10 -3.28 -34.46
CA THR A 255 -7.25 -2.89 -35.85
C THR A 255 -7.85 -4.03 -36.65
N ASN A 256 -8.98 -3.80 -37.34
CA ASN A 256 -9.52 -4.73 -38.33
C ASN A 256 -9.14 -4.24 -39.72
N ILE A 257 -8.45 -5.12 -40.43
CA ILE A 257 -7.93 -4.87 -41.78
C ILE A 257 -8.78 -5.61 -42.78
N HIS A 258 -9.30 -4.88 -43.76
CA HIS A 258 -10.02 -5.45 -44.93
C HIS A 258 -9.49 -4.80 -46.20
N THR A 259 -9.08 -5.62 -47.16
CA THR A 259 -8.68 -5.13 -48.48
C THR A 259 -9.86 -5.31 -49.44
N PRO A 260 -10.46 -4.20 -49.90
CA PRO A 260 -11.56 -4.28 -50.88
C PRO A 260 -11.17 -5.02 -52.14
N GLU A 261 -12.08 -5.82 -52.64
CA GLU A 261 -11.84 -6.51 -53.90
C GLU A 261 -11.64 -5.51 -55.06
N LYS A 262 -10.66 -5.77 -55.87
CA LYS A 262 -10.42 -4.99 -57.10
C LYS A 262 -11.62 -5.32 -58.06
N PRO A 263 -12.26 -4.30 -58.66
CA PRO A 263 -13.31 -4.54 -59.63
C PRO A 263 -12.78 -5.50 -60.72
N THR A 264 -13.41 -6.64 -60.85
CA THR A 264 -13.12 -7.56 -61.98
C THR A 264 -13.45 -6.81 -63.25
N PRO A 265 -12.51 -6.65 -64.24
CA PRO A 265 -12.83 -6.05 -65.53
C PRO A 265 -14.01 -6.81 -66.12
N GLY A 266 -15.12 -6.12 -66.38
CA GLY A 266 -16.29 -6.72 -66.97
C GLY A 266 -15.88 -7.54 -68.19
N LYS A 267 -16.39 -8.79 -68.28
CA LYS A 267 -16.22 -9.63 -69.48
C LYS A 267 -16.55 -8.80 -70.71
N PRO A 268 -15.67 -8.71 -71.73
CA PRO A 268 -16.03 -8.00 -72.95
C PRO A 268 -17.34 -8.62 -73.50
N ASN A 269 -18.33 -7.81 -73.76
CA ASN A 269 -19.57 -8.27 -74.44
C ASN A 269 -19.17 -8.98 -75.74
N GLU A 270 -19.61 -10.20 -75.92
CA GLU A 270 -19.55 -10.94 -77.20
C GLU A 270 -20.06 -10.06 -78.34
N PRO A 271 -19.37 -10.03 -79.53
CA PRO A 271 -19.81 -9.17 -80.60
C PRO A 271 -21.19 -9.68 -81.15
N GLY A 272 -22.22 -8.87 -80.88
CA GLY A 272 -23.51 -9.09 -81.47
C GLY A 272 -23.43 -9.09 -83.02
N LYS A 273 -24.10 -10.05 -83.68
CA LYS A 273 -24.19 -10.23 -85.12
C LYS A 273 -24.42 -8.89 -85.81
N LEU A 274 -23.59 -8.64 -86.85
CA LEU A 274 -23.65 -7.53 -87.78
C LEU A 274 -24.99 -7.49 -88.53
N GLY A 275 -25.76 -6.40 -88.35
CA GLY A 275 -26.77 -5.93 -89.27
C GLY A 275 -26.14 -5.06 -90.38
N PRO A 276 -26.77 -4.85 -91.51
CA PRO A 276 -26.08 -4.31 -92.67
C PRO A 276 -25.75 -2.79 -92.52
N LYS A 277 -24.60 -2.41 -93.05
CA LYS A 277 -24.03 -1.04 -93.05
C LYS A 277 -24.86 -0.03 -93.83
N PRO A 278 -25.02 1.19 -93.38
CA PRO A 278 -25.11 2.37 -94.24
C PRO A 278 -23.75 2.99 -94.47
N GLN A 279 -23.59 3.47 -95.71
CA GLN A 279 -22.40 4.02 -96.33
C GLN A 279 -22.03 5.40 -95.79
N LEU A 280 -20.71 5.69 -95.68
CA LEU A 280 -20.06 6.93 -95.24
C LEU A 280 -20.24 8.10 -96.22
N PRO A 281 -20.08 9.32 -95.74
CA PRO A 281 -19.37 10.36 -96.47
C PRO A 281 -18.03 10.62 -95.87
N ASN A 282 -17.05 10.77 -96.73
CA ASN A 282 -15.67 11.01 -96.54
C ASN A 282 -15.39 12.50 -96.37
N THR A 283 -14.76 12.97 -95.30
CA THR A 283 -13.95 14.21 -95.34
C THR A 283 -12.80 14.08 -94.34
N GLY A 284 -11.63 14.33 -94.91
CA GLY A 284 -10.32 14.17 -94.25
C GLY A 284 -9.95 15.29 -93.27
N GLU A 285 -8.96 15.02 -92.60
CA GLU A 285 -7.71 15.74 -92.38
C GLU A 285 -7.11 15.59 -90.96
N LYS A 286 -5.90 15.15 -91.02
CA LYS A 286 -4.65 15.54 -90.32
C LYS A 286 -4.41 15.12 -88.85
N ALA A 287 -3.30 14.38 -88.81
CA ALA A 287 -2.51 13.98 -87.65
C ALA A 287 -1.98 15.15 -86.81
N SER A 288 -1.87 14.94 -85.52
CA SER A 288 -0.70 15.46 -84.76
C SER A 288 -0.38 14.55 -83.60
N ASN A 289 0.87 14.11 -83.58
CA ASN A 289 1.54 13.38 -82.51
C ASN A 289 1.77 14.31 -81.31
N ALA A 290 1.49 13.83 -80.09
CA ALA A 290 2.22 14.29 -78.90
C ALA A 290 2.33 13.16 -77.89
N ALA A 291 3.50 12.61 -77.78
CA ALA A 291 3.89 11.76 -76.67
C ALA A 291 4.10 12.59 -75.41
N VAL A 292 3.55 12.16 -74.32
CA VAL A 292 3.94 12.70 -73.00
C VAL A 292 4.34 11.54 -72.11
N VAL A 293 5.60 11.54 -71.76
CA VAL A 293 6.23 10.66 -70.78
C VAL A 293 5.86 11.23 -69.39
N ALA A 294 5.27 10.46 -68.50
CA ALA A 294 5.08 10.86 -67.10
C ALA A 294 6.09 10.12 -66.24
N GLY A 295 7.01 10.91 -65.68
CA GLY A 295 8.02 10.44 -64.75
C GLY A 295 7.49 10.15 -63.35
N LEU A 296 8.02 9.08 -62.79
CA LEU A 296 7.93 8.74 -61.38
C LEU A 296 8.74 9.72 -60.52
N ALA A 297 8.12 10.30 -59.52
CA ALA A 297 8.84 10.99 -58.45
C ALA A 297 8.67 10.21 -57.15
N LEU A 298 9.76 9.57 -56.72
CA LEU A 298 9.92 9.07 -55.35
C LEU A 298 10.31 10.23 -54.43
N ILE A 299 9.53 10.49 -53.38
CA ILE A 299 9.95 11.37 -52.28
C ILE A 299 10.16 10.48 -51.05
N ALA A 300 11.44 10.33 -50.70
CA ALA A 300 11.85 9.79 -49.40
C ALA A 300 11.92 10.96 -48.40
N VAL A 301 11.12 10.90 -47.34
CA VAL A 301 11.23 11.83 -46.20
C VAL A 301 11.94 11.12 -45.06
N THR A 302 13.16 11.46 -44.81
CA THR A 302 13.93 11.10 -43.63
C THR A 302 13.62 12.14 -42.53
N GLY A 303 12.84 11.76 -41.51
CA GLY A 303 12.59 12.58 -40.32
C GLY A 303 13.61 12.23 -39.23
N GLY A 304 14.51 13.15 -38.96
CA GLY A 304 15.48 13.05 -37.87
C GLY A 304 14.82 13.30 -36.48
N LEU A 305 15.17 12.44 -35.54
CA LEU A 305 14.87 12.58 -34.12
C LEU A 305 15.83 13.60 -33.48
N TYR A 306 15.27 14.67 -32.87
CA TYR A 306 16.03 15.53 -31.97
C TYR A 306 15.67 15.20 -30.51
N PHE A 307 16.65 14.69 -29.75
CA PHE A 307 16.62 14.64 -28.30
C PHE A 307 17.08 15.97 -27.71
N VAL A 308 16.26 16.62 -26.93
CA VAL A 308 16.66 17.75 -26.08
C VAL A 308 16.73 17.29 -24.63
N SER A 309 17.97 17.16 -24.12
CA SER A 309 18.25 17.00 -22.69
C SER A 309 18.24 18.39 -22.02
N ARG A 310 17.42 18.60 -21.00
CA ARG A 310 17.53 19.74 -20.09
C ARG A 310 18.00 19.25 -18.72
N LYS A 311 19.24 19.54 -18.40
CA LYS A 311 19.76 19.63 -17.02
C LYS A 311 19.24 20.92 -16.41
N ASN A 312 18.71 20.85 -15.20
CA ASN A 312 18.60 22.00 -14.32
C ASN A 312 19.21 21.68 -12.95
N LYS A 313 19.87 22.69 -12.46
CA LYS A 313 20.64 22.83 -11.22
C LYS A 313 19.89 22.44 -9.97
#